data_a4b5c0c0fa0e1c0012da8033db3b795a
#
_entry.id   a4b5c0c0fa0e1c0012da8033db3b795a
#
_cell.length_a   1.000
_cell.length_b   1.000
_cell.length_c   1.000
_cell.angle_alpha   90.00
_cell.angle_beta   90.00
_cell.angle_gamma   90.00
#
_symmetry.space_group_name_H-M   'P 1'
#
loop_
_entity.id
_entity.type
_entity.pdbx_description
1 polymer ?
#
loop_
_entity_poly.entity_id
_entity_poly.type
_entity_poly.pdbx_seq_one_letter_code
_entity_poly.pdbx_strand_id
1 'polypeptide(L)'
;MSEENKKKDVETGDLETEQKIPIKNKEEDDDDIFEEDISLCYKERVLNIIKNLTLDSKHKKMIIKNRFLYEVMEYERKRDYTRKFYNAFRFIVTTGSILLPAILSVGQMDPTKLPNNFENISYWFTWSISLMVTASNGFLQLFSLDKNYFTYAIVTEQLKTEGWQYFELAGKYEDFKNHNEGYRTFCKSIESIKRKQVEQEFSGKGAGS
;
A
#
# COMPACT_ATOMS: atom_id res chain seq x y z
N MET A 1 -55.90 56.57 34.19
CA MET A 1 -54.94 56.06 35.18
C MET A 1 -54.07 55.09 34.43
N SER A 2 -52.97 55.57 33.85
CA SER A 2 -51.64 55.48 34.48
C SER A 2 -51.13 54.06 34.38
N GLU A 3 -50.05 53.66 33.83
CA GLU A 3 -48.75 54.23 33.50
C GLU A 3 -48.02 53.17 32.64
N GLU A 4 -47.42 53.54 31.59
CA GLU A 4 -46.01 53.91 31.44
C GLU A 4 -45.04 52.75 31.40
N ASN A 5 -44.44 52.61 30.21
CA ASN A 5 -42.99 52.66 30.00
C ASN A 5 -42.21 51.37 30.15
N LYS A 6 -41.37 50.90 29.26
CA LYS A 6 -40.24 51.58 28.69
C LYS A 6 -39.56 50.71 27.63
N LYS A 7 -39.24 51.28 26.49
CA LYS A 7 -38.27 50.79 25.51
C LYS A 7 -36.92 50.52 26.15
N LYS A 8 -36.28 49.48 25.72
CA LYS A 8 -34.79 49.50 25.58
C LYS A 8 -34.38 48.68 24.36
N ASP A 9 -33.96 49.39 23.36
CA ASP A 9 -33.19 48.92 22.26
C ASP A 9 -31.83 48.42 22.76
N VAL A 10 -31.40 47.24 22.32
CA VAL A 10 -30.04 46.79 22.36
C VAL A 10 -29.69 46.20 20.99
N GLU A 11 -28.98 47.03 20.21
CA GLU A 11 -28.17 46.55 19.10
C GLU A 11 -27.17 45.54 19.60
N THR A 12 -27.09 44.41 18.98
CA THR A 12 -25.90 43.59 18.94
C THR A 12 -25.67 43.14 17.53
N GLY A 13 -24.72 43.77 16.88
CA GLY A 13 -24.18 43.32 15.63
C GLY A 13 -23.33 42.07 15.87
N ASP A 14 -23.71 41.01 15.31
CA ASP A 14 -22.91 39.80 15.21
C ASP A 14 -22.13 39.84 13.89
N LEU A 15 -20.83 40.11 14.04
CA LEU A 15 -19.82 39.91 13.01
C LEU A 15 -19.62 38.41 12.83
N GLU A 16 -20.27 37.83 11.86
CA GLU A 16 -19.91 36.47 11.36
C GLU A 16 -18.55 36.58 10.66
N THR A 17 -17.52 36.18 11.40
CA THR A 17 -16.21 35.90 10.84
C THR A 17 -16.27 34.58 10.13
N GLU A 18 -16.51 34.56 8.84
CA GLU A 18 -16.29 33.40 7.97
C GLU A 18 -14.81 32.98 8.04
N GLN A 19 -14.50 32.03 8.88
CA GLN A 19 -13.23 31.29 8.79
C GLN A 19 -13.27 30.43 7.53
N LYS A 20 -12.66 30.92 6.49
CA LYS A 20 -12.31 30.16 5.29
C LYS A 20 -11.35 29.05 5.68
N ILE A 21 -11.88 27.85 5.91
CA ILE A 21 -11.09 26.63 6.07
C ILE A 21 -10.49 26.31 4.70
N PRO A 22 -9.16 26.18 4.57
CA PRO A 22 -8.57 25.79 3.29
C PRO A 22 -8.97 24.34 3.00
N ILE A 23 -9.68 24.15 1.93
CA ILE A 23 -9.97 22.82 1.35
C ILE A 23 -8.63 22.27 0.85
N LYS A 24 -7.96 21.50 1.69
CA LYS A 24 -6.79 20.71 1.33
C LYS A 24 -7.32 19.50 0.54
N ASN A 25 -6.85 19.34 -0.68
CA ASN A 25 -7.19 18.23 -1.56
C ASN A 25 -6.95 16.89 -0.84
N LYS A 26 -8.06 16.20 -0.54
CA LYS A 26 -8.12 15.06 0.39
C LYS A 26 -8.21 13.72 -0.33
N GLU A 27 -7.90 13.68 -1.64
CA GLU A 27 -8.11 12.46 -2.44
C GLU A 27 -6.93 11.47 -2.40
N GLU A 28 -5.70 11.92 -2.06
CA GLU A 28 -4.55 11.01 -1.95
C GLU A 28 -4.36 10.41 -0.55
N ASP A 29 -4.88 11.09 0.50
CA ASP A 29 -4.75 10.63 1.90
C ASP A 29 -5.84 9.60 2.30
N ASP A 30 -6.98 9.54 1.60
CA ASP A 30 -8.10 8.68 1.96
C ASP A 30 -7.83 7.20 1.63
N ASP A 31 -7.10 6.89 0.56
CA ASP A 31 -6.75 5.52 0.20
C ASP A 31 -5.72 4.92 1.18
N ASP A 32 -4.73 5.70 1.61
CA ASP A 32 -3.73 5.26 2.60
C ASP A 32 -4.37 5.04 3.99
N ILE A 33 -5.32 5.89 4.40
CA ILE A 33 -6.06 5.77 5.67
C ILE A 33 -6.96 4.53 5.64
N PHE A 34 -7.63 4.28 4.52
CA PHE A 34 -8.52 3.13 4.38
C PHE A 34 -7.76 1.79 4.39
N GLU A 35 -6.57 1.71 3.77
CA GLU A 35 -5.71 0.53 3.83
C GLU A 35 -5.14 0.29 5.24
N GLU A 36 -4.80 1.34 5.98
CA GLU A 36 -4.32 1.24 7.36
C GLU A 36 -5.41 0.73 8.31
N ASP A 37 -6.64 1.21 8.16
CA ASP A 37 -7.80 0.75 8.93
C ASP A 37 -8.15 -0.72 8.64
N ILE A 38 -8.05 -1.17 7.38
CA ILE A 38 -8.29 -2.58 7.03
C ILE A 38 -7.20 -3.49 7.61
N SER A 39 -5.94 -3.08 7.58
CA SER A 39 -4.82 -3.85 8.14
C SER A 39 -4.94 -3.97 9.67
N LEU A 40 -5.27 -2.87 10.36
CA LEU A 40 -5.58 -2.87 11.80
C LEU A 40 -6.76 -3.79 12.12
N CYS A 41 -7.81 -3.72 11.33
CA CYS A 41 -8.98 -4.59 11.46
C CYS A 41 -8.64 -6.08 11.27
N TYR A 42 -7.76 -6.44 10.32
CA TYR A 42 -7.31 -7.83 10.14
C TYR A 42 -6.52 -8.32 11.35
N LYS A 43 -5.55 -7.55 11.83
CA LYS A 43 -4.74 -7.88 13.01
C LYS A 43 -5.60 -8.12 14.25
N GLU A 44 -6.54 -7.23 14.51
CA GLU A 44 -7.43 -7.34 15.66
C GLU A 44 -8.36 -8.55 15.56
N ARG A 45 -8.94 -8.80 14.40
CA ARG A 45 -9.76 -9.98 14.13
C ARG A 45 -8.99 -11.27 14.40
N VAL A 46 -7.80 -11.41 13.83
CA VAL A 46 -6.96 -12.60 14.02
C VAL A 46 -6.52 -12.75 15.49
N LEU A 47 -6.19 -11.66 16.17
CA LEU A 47 -5.87 -11.70 17.61
C LEU A 47 -7.05 -12.19 18.46
N ASN A 48 -8.26 -11.77 18.14
CA ASN A 48 -9.47 -12.21 18.83
C ASN A 48 -9.73 -13.70 18.58
N ILE A 49 -9.54 -14.16 17.33
CA ILE A 49 -9.64 -15.59 17.00
C ILE A 49 -8.60 -16.39 17.79
N ILE A 50 -7.34 -15.99 17.78
CA ILE A 50 -6.27 -16.70 18.52
C ILE A 50 -6.55 -16.75 20.02
N LYS A 51 -7.13 -15.71 20.61
CA LYS A 51 -7.51 -15.70 22.04
C LYS A 51 -8.57 -16.76 22.34
N ASN A 52 -9.55 -16.91 21.45
CA ASN A 52 -10.69 -17.81 21.62
C ASN A 52 -10.43 -19.24 21.12
N LEU A 53 -9.30 -19.49 20.46
CA LEU A 53 -8.96 -20.80 19.93
C LEU A 53 -8.82 -21.84 21.06
N THR A 54 -9.38 -23.05 20.87
CA THR A 54 -9.32 -24.15 21.82
C THR A 54 -7.96 -24.87 21.73
N LEU A 55 -6.93 -24.26 22.32
CA LEU A 55 -5.58 -24.83 22.42
C LEU A 55 -5.21 -25.06 23.87
N ASP A 56 -4.66 -26.24 24.17
CA ASP A 56 -4.32 -26.68 25.53
C ASP A 56 -3.28 -25.81 26.23
N SER A 57 -2.44 -25.12 25.47
CA SER A 57 -1.34 -24.34 26.01
C SER A 57 -1.34 -22.89 25.56
N LYS A 58 -1.20 -21.97 26.52
CA LYS A 58 -0.95 -20.54 26.24
C LYS A 58 0.30 -20.33 25.37
N HIS A 59 1.28 -21.24 25.49
CA HIS A 59 2.50 -21.20 24.68
C HIS A 59 2.22 -21.40 23.18
N LYS A 60 1.33 -22.35 22.83
CA LYS A 60 0.92 -22.56 21.43
C LYS A 60 0.25 -21.31 20.84
N LYS A 61 -0.64 -20.64 21.60
CA LYS A 61 -1.25 -19.36 21.19
C LYS A 61 -0.20 -18.26 20.96
N MET A 62 0.80 -18.19 21.84
CA MET A 62 1.87 -17.22 21.71
C MET A 62 2.75 -17.50 20.47
N ILE A 63 3.00 -18.75 20.14
CA ILE A 63 3.73 -19.14 18.92
C ILE A 63 2.92 -18.72 17.68
N ILE A 64 1.62 -19.00 17.61
CA ILE A 64 0.78 -18.59 16.49
C ILE A 64 0.82 -17.06 16.34
N LYS A 65 0.66 -16.32 17.44
CA LYS A 65 0.73 -14.86 17.40
C LYS A 65 2.08 -14.36 16.88
N ASN A 66 3.17 -14.86 17.42
CA ASN A 66 4.52 -14.35 17.13
C ASN A 66 5.10 -14.89 15.83
N ARG A 67 4.70 -16.08 15.41
CA ARG A 67 5.24 -16.70 14.21
C ARG A 67 4.35 -16.51 12.99
N PHE A 68 3.04 -16.72 13.12
CA PHE A 68 2.11 -16.56 12.02
C PHE A 68 1.70 -15.08 11.83
N LEU A 69 1.06 -14.47 12.82
CA LEU A 69 0.51 -13.12 12.67
C LEU A 69 1.62 -12.08 12.41
N TYR A 70 2.75 -12.20 13.12
CA TYR A 70 3.88 -11.30 12.89
C TYR A 70 4.43 -11.42 11.45
N GLU A 71 4.58 -12.65 10.94
CA GLU A 71 5.06 -12.86 9.57
C GLU A 71 4.07 -12.29 8.53
N VAL A 72 2.77 -12.50 8.70
CA VAL A 72 1.76 -11.90 7.81
C VAL A 72 1.90 -10.38 7.78
N MET A 73 1.96 -9.74 8.94
CA MET A 73 2.10 -8.27 9.04
C MET A 73 3.41 -7.77 8.45
N GLU A 74 4.50 -8.53 8.62
CA GLU A 74 5.81 -8.18 8.06
C GLU A 74 5.81 -8.24 6.52
N TYR A 75 5.18 -9.28 5.93
CA TYR A 75 5.06 -9.38 4.47
C TYR A 75 4.08 -8.34 3.91
N GLU A 76 2.99 -8.02 4.61
CA GLU A 76 2.10 -6.91 4.25
C GLU A 76 2.87 -5.59 4.17
N ARG A 77 3.62 -5.26 5.22
CA ARG A 77 4.43 -4.05 5.26
C ARG A 77 5.46 -3.98 4.13
N LYS A 78 6.15 -5.09 3.83
CA LYS A 78 7.11 -5.17 2.71
C LYS A 78 6.41 -5.00 1.37
N ARG A 79 5.25 -5.62 1.18
CA ARG A 79 4.41 -5.46 -0.01
C ARG A 79 4.03 -4.00 -0.23
N ASP A 80 3.47 -3.35 0.80
CA ASP A 80 2.94 -1.99 0.69
C ASP A 80 4.06 -0.96 0.47
N TYR A 81 5.20 -1.15 1.14
CA TYR A 81 6.38 -0.34 0.88
C TYR A 81 6.87 -0.48 -0.56
N THR A 82 7.02 -1.72 -1.04
CA THR A 82 7.48 -1.98 -2.42
C THR A 82 6.47 -1.47 -3.45
N ARG A 83 5.15 -1.59 -3.17
CA ARG A 83 4.05 -1.10 -4.01
C ARG A 83 4.16 0.41 -4.28
N LYS A 84 4.42 1.21 -3.24
CA LYS A 84 4.54 2.67 -3.38
C LYS A 84 5.66 3.04 -4.36
N PHE A 85 6.85 2.45 -4.21
CA PHE A 85 7.98 2.68 -5.13
C PHE A 85 7.70 2.17 -6.54
N TYR A 86 7.17 0.95 -6.64
CA TYR A 86 6.82 0.36 -7.92
C TYR A 86 5.84 1.25 -8.70
N ASN A 87 4.76 1.68 -8.05
CA ASN A 87 3.76 2.54 -8.67
C ASN A 87 4.35 3.90 -9.10
N ALA A 88 5.16 4.53 -8.25
CA ALA A 88 5.80 5.81 -8.56
C ALA A 88 6.72 5.71 -9.79
N PHE A 89 7.65 4.75 -9.81
CA PHE A 89 8.53 4.56 -10.96
C PHE A 89 7.78 4.15 -12.22
N ARG A 90 6.78 3.28 -12.10
CA ARG A 90 5.95 2.87 -13.22
C ARG A 90 5.17 4.04 -13.82
N PHE A 91 4.63 4.90 -12.97
CA PHE A 91 3.95 6.12 -13.40
C PHE A 91 4.90 7.04 -14.17
N ILE A 92 6.10 7.30 -13.65
CA ILE A 92 7.11 8.13 -14.31
C ILE A 92 7.47 7.56 -15.68
N VAL A 93 7.74 6.25 -15.78
CA VAL A 93 8.09 5.59 -17.04
C VAL A 93 6.94 5.68 -18.03
N THR A 94 5.72 5.37 -17.62
CA THR A 94 4.54 5.36 -18.50
C THR A 94 4.23 6.77 -19.01
N THR A 95 4.15 7.74 -18.10
CA THR A 95 3.83 9.14 -18.43
C THR A 95 4.95 9.75 -19.30
N GLY A 96 6.21 9.55 -18.93
CA GLY A 96 7.34 10.05 -19.67
C GLY A 96 7.42 9.48 -21.09
N SER A 97 7.13 8.19 -21.26
CA SER A 97 7.11 7.54 -22.57
C SER A 97 6.02 8.07 -23.51
N ILE A 98 4.91 8.57 -22.96
CA ILE A 98 3.86 9.22 -23.75
C ILE A 98 4.20 10.69 -24.04
N LEU A 99 4.79 11.40 -23.08
CA LEU A 99 5.12 12.82 -23.23
C LEU A 99 6.27 13.05 -24.22
N LEU A 100 7.28 12.18 -24.27
CA LEU A 100 8.44 12.33 -25.16
C LEU A 100 8.04 12.50 -26.63
N PRO A 101 7.27 11.60 -27.26
CA PRO A 101 6.87 11.78 -28.65
C PRO A 101 5.96 12.98 -28.87
N ALA A 102 5.13 13.33 -27.87
CA ALA A 102 4.27 14.52 -27.96
C ALA A 102 5.09 15.82 -28.02
N ILE A 103 6.09 15.97 -27.15
CA ILE A 103 6.98 17.14 -27.14
C ILE A 103 7.79 17.23 -28.45
N LEU A 104 8.34 16.10 -28.93
CA LEU A 104 9.07 16.04 -30.19
C LEU A 104 8.19 16.42 -31.38
N SER A 105 6.91 16.01 -31.39
CA SER A 105 5.95 16.37 -32.43
C SER A 105 5.65 17.88 -32.46
N VAL A 106 5.55 18.52 -31.29
CA VAL A 106 5.37 19.97 -31.20
C VAL A 106 6.61 20.72 -31.70
N GLY A 107 7.83 20.20 -31.43
CA GLY A 107 9.09 20.79 -31.94
C GLY A 107 9.23 20.74 -33.46
N GLN A 108 8.45 19.95 -34.17
CA GLN A 108 8.41 19.89 -35.63
C GLN A 108 7.43 20.88 -36.27
N MET A 109 6.67 21.65 -35.46
CA MET A 109 5.78 22.68 -35.96
C MET A 109 6.53 23.90 -36.45
N ASP A 110 5.85 24.72 -37.27
CA ASP A 110 6.39 25.94 -37.87
C ASP A 110 6.98 26.88 -36.82
N PRO A 111 8.27 27.28 -36.90
CA PRO A 111 8.92 28.13 -35.88
C PRO A 111 8.23 29.46 -35.63
N THR A 112 7.47 29.97 -36.63
CA THR A 112 6.77 31.25 -36.55
C THR A 112 5.57 31.20 -35.59
N LYS A 113 5.09 30.02 -35.23
CA LYS A 113 3.95 29.80 -34.32
C LYS A 113 4.36 29.53 -32.89
N LEU A 114 5.68 29.41 -32.64
CA LEU A 114 6.23 29.04 -31.34
C LEU A 114 6.84 30.26 -30.62
N PRO A 115 6.81 30.35 -29.29
CA PRO A 115 7.46 31.42 -28.52
C PRO A 115 8.97 31.44 -28.73
N ASN A 116 9.55 32.66 -28.66
CA ASN A 116 10.98 32.88 -28.77
C ASN A 116 11.77 32.07 -27.76
N ASN A 117 12.31 31.15 -27.62
CA ASN A 117 13.02 30.25 -26.68
C ASN A 117 12.40 28.86 -26.53
N PHE A 118 11.30 28.57 -27.27
CA PHE A 118 10.64 27.28 -27.18
C PHE A 118 11.61 26.12 -27.52
N GLU A 119 12.48 26.31 -28.48
CA GLU A 119 13.43 25.31 -28.94
C GLU A 119 14.42 24.91 -27.85
N ASN A 120 14.98 25.87 -27.10
CA ASN A 120 15.86 25.61 -25.98
C ASN A 120 15.13 24.96 -24.79
N ILE A 121 13.94 25.44 -24.47
CA ILE A 121 13.13 24.88 -23.39
C ILE A 121 12.73 23.45 -23.71
N SER A 122 12.24 23.21 -24.92
CA SER A 122 11.84 21.87 -25.40
C SER A 122 13.02 20.89 -25.38
N TYR A 123 14.20 21.31 -25.78
CA TYR A 123 15.41 20.49 -25.75
C TYR A 123 15.75 20.04 -24.32
N TRP A 124 15.87 20.99 -23.38
CA TRP A 124 16.22 20.66 -21.99
C TRP A 124 15.15 19.84 -21.30
N PHE A 125 13.88 20.11 -21.61
CA PHE A 125 12.74 19.37 -21.04
C PHE A 125 12.72 17.93 -21.56
N THR A 126 12.89 17.72 -22.85
CA THR A 126 12.96 16.39 -23.47
C THR A 126 14.14 15.59 -22.94
N TRP A 127 15.31 16.23 -22.81
CA TRP A 127 16.49 15.59 -22.23
C TRP A 127 16.28 15.17 -20.80
N SER A 128 15.69 16.04 -19.96
CA SER A 128 15.39 15.77 -18.56
C SER A 128 14.40 14.62 -18.40
N ILE A 129 13.30 14.62 -19.15
CA ILE A 129 12.32 13.52 -19.13
C ILE A 129 12.96 12.21 -19.59
N SER A 130 13.72 12.22 -20.66
CA SER A 130 14.41 11.03 -21.18
C SER A 130 15.34 10.42 -20.14
N LEU A 131 16.13 11.27 -19.46
CA LEU A 131 17.02 10.83 -18.39
C LEU A 131 16.21 10.24 -17.20
N MET A 132 15.11 10.90 -16.80
CA MET A 132 14.26 10.45 -15.70
C MET A 132 13.60 9.10 -16.03
N VAL A 133 13.08 8.91 -17.24
CA VAL A 133 12.49 7.64 -17.70
C VAL A 133 13.54 6.52 -17.71
N THR A 134 14.72 6.80 -18.25
CA THR A 134 15.81 5.81 -18.33
C THR A 134 16.30 5.42 -16.94
N ALA A 135 16.52 6.39 -16.05
CA ALA A 135 16.91 6.12 -14.65
C ALA A 135 15.84 5.32 -13.93
N SER A 136 14.56 5.71 -14.04
CA SER A 136 13.43 5.00 -13.40
C SER A 136 13.34 3.55 -13.89
N ASN A 137 13.52 3.30 -15.18
CA ASN A 137 13.56 1.94 -15.73
C ASN A 137 14.75 1.14 -15.18
N GLY A 138 15.92 1.76 -15.09
CA GLY A 138 17.10 1.15 -14.47
C GLY A 138 16.85 0.77 -13.01
N PHE A 139 16.22 1.63 -12.23
CA PHE A 139 15.85 1.31 -10.83
C PHE A 139 14.84 0.16 -10.74
N LEU A 140 13.79 0.15 -11.56
CA LEU A 140 12.82 -0.96 -11.59
C LEU A 140 13.50 -2.30 -11.84
N GLN A 141 14.45 -2.35 -12.79
CA GLN A 141 15.19 -3.56 -13.14
C GLN A 141 16.22 -3.94 -12.08
N LEU A 142 17.01 -2.98 -11.60
CA LEU A 142 18.09 -3.24 -10.63
C LEU A 142 17.54 -3.81 -9.31
N PHE A 143 16.44 -3.23 -8.82
CA PHE A 143 15.81 -3.68 -7.57
C PHE A 143 14.75 -4.77 -7.79
N SER A 144 14.46 -5.16 -9.03
CA SER A 144 13.40 -6.13 -9.38
C SER A 144 12.10 -5.83 -8.63
N LEU A 145 11.70 -4.54 -8.59
CA LEU A 145 10.60 -4.06 -7.75
C LEU A 145 9.27 -4.74 -8.09
N ASP A 146 9.00 -4.97 -9.37
CA ASP A 146 7.83 -5.70 -9.85
C ASP A 146 7.80 -7.13 -9.33
N LYS A 147 8.90 -7.88 -9.48
CA LYS A 147 9.00 -9.25 -8.98
C LYS A 147 8.84 -9.31 -7.46
N ASN A 148 9.51 -8.43 -6.73
CA ASN A 148 9.43 -8.40 -5.27
C ASN A 148 8.02 -8.06 -4.77
N TYR A 149 7.35 -7.08 -5.39
CA TYR A 149 5.97 -6.73 -5.06
C TYR A 149 5.02 -7.93 -5.22
N PHE A 150 5.03 -8.57 -6.39
CA PHE A 150 4.17 -9.74 -6.63
C PHE A 150 4.50 -10.91 -5.71
N THR A 151 5.77 -11.14 -5.43
CA THR A 151 6.20 -12.21 -4.54
C THR A 151 5.69 -11.97 -3.11
N TYR A 152 5.84 -10.77 -2.57
CA TYR A 152 5.32 -10.44 -1.23
C TYR A 152 3.80 -10.49 -1.18
N ALA A 153 3.10 -10.05 -2.22
CA ALA A 153 1.66 -10.17 -2.32
C ALA A 153 1.19 -11.62 -2.28
N ILE A 154 1.78 -12.49 -3.10
CA ILE A 154 1.44 -13.93 -3.14
C ILE A 154 1.69 -14.58 -1.78
N VAL A 155 2.83 -14.33 -1.15
CA VAL A 155 3.17 -14.94 0.15
C VAL A 155 2.21 -14.45 1.24
N THR A 156 1.87 -13.16 1.26
CA THR A 156 0.89 -12.62 2.20
C THR A 156 -0.45 -13.34 2.08
N GLU A 157 -0.96 -13.48 0.85
CA GLU A 157 -2.24 -14.16 0.62
C GLU A 157 -2.17 -15.67 0.92
N GLN A 158 -1.06 -16.33 0.61
CA GLN A 158 -0.86 -17.74 0.98
C GLN A 158 -0.87 -17.94 2.51
N LEU A 159 -0.17 -17.05 3.25
CA LEU A 159 -0.18 -17.11 4.71
C LEU A 159 -1.57 -16.83 5.29
N LYS A 160 -2.29 -15.83 4.76
CA LYS A 160 -3.66 -15.53 5.19
C LYS A 160 -4.61 -16.70 4.93
N THR A 161 -4.56 -17.28 3.73
CA THR A 161 -5.37 -18.45 3.35
C THR A 161 -5.08 -19.63 4.26
N GLU A 162 -3.81 -19.90 4.52
CA GLU A 162 -3.39 -20.96 5.43
C GLU A 162 -3.91 -20.75 6.85
N GLY A 163 -3.86 -19.49 7.33
CA GLY A 163 -4.40 -19.11 8.64
C GLY A 163 -5.90 -19.34 8.73
N TRP A 164 -6.67 -18.92 7.73
CA TRP A 164 -8.12 -19.12 7.69
C TRP A 164 -8.50 -20.59 7.64
N GLN A 165 -7.84 -21.41 6.78
CA GLN A 165 -8.10 -22.85 6.73
C GLN A 165 -7.87 -23.52 8.08
N TYR A 166 -6.83 -23.13 8.81
CA TYR A 166 -6.57 -23.66 10.14
C TYR A 166 -7.59 -23.17 11.18
N PHE A 167 -7.98 -21.89 11.17
CA PHE A 167 -8.93 -21.35 12.15
C PHE A 167 -10.34 -21.91 11.97
N GLU A 168 -10.73 -22.24 10.75
CA GLU A 168 -12.02 -22.83 10.43
C GLU A 168 -12.01 -24.37 10.39
N LEU A 169 -10.84 -24.99 10.56
CA LEU A 169 -10.63 -26.43 10.33
C LEU A 169 -11.16 -26.89 8.97
N ALA A 170 -10.89 -26.11 7.92
CA ALA A 170 -11.34 -26.35 6.56
C ALA A 170 -10.19 -26.81 5.65
N GLY A 171 -10.52 -27.33 4.46
CA GLY A 171 -9.56 -27.80 3.47
C GLY A 171 -8.66 -28.88 4.04
N LYS A 172 -7.35 -28.68 4.05
CA LYS A 172 -6.40 -29.69 4.57
C LYS A 172 -6.49 -29.97 6.08
N TYR A 173 -7.31 -29.20 6.80
CA TYR A 173 -7.52 -29.38 8.25
C TYR A 173 -8.87 -30.00 8.59
N GLU A 174 -9.71 -30.35 7.62
CA GLU A 174 -11.05 -30.89 7.82
C GLU A 174 -11.07 -32.24 8.55
N ASP A 175 -10.02 -33.05 8.39
CA ASP A 175 -9.89 -34.35 9.04
C ASP A 175 -9.54 -34.27 10.53
N PHE A 176 -9.14 -33.10 11.02
CA PHE A 176 -8.76 -32.91 12.42
C PHE A 176 -9.98 -32.55 13.29
N LYS A 177 -10.15 -33.25 14.38
CA LYS A 177 -11.29 -33.05 15.30
C LYS A 177 -11.19 -31.71 16.06
N ASN A 178 -9.99 -31.19 16.25
CA ASN A 178 -9.75 -29.96 16.97
C ASN A 178 -8.45 -29.26 16.53
N HIS A 179 -8.31 -28.01 16.90
CA HIS A 179 -7.13 -27.19 16.55
C HIS A 179 -5.82 -27.72 17.14
N ASN A 180 -5.87 -28.48 18.22
CA ASN A 180 -4.68 -29.08 18.83
C ASN A 180 -4.03 -30.14 17.95
N GLU A 181 -4.84 -30.98 17.29
CA GLU A 181 -4.38 -32.01 16.37
C GLU A 181 -3.79 -31.37 15.11
N GLY A 182 -4.48 -30.36 14.53
CA GLY A 182 -4.02 -29.64 13.35
C GLY A 182 -2.81 -28.72 13.58
N TYR A 183 -2.49 -28.38 14.83
CA TYR A 183 -1.46 -27.39 15.17
C TYR A 183 -0.07 -27.69 14.55
N ARG A 184 0.37 -28.97 14.61
CA ARG A 184 1.68 -29.36 14.06
C ARG A 184 1.71 -29.21 12.54
N THR A 185 0.63 -29.55 11.86
CA THR A 185 0.47 -29.41 10.42
C THR A 185 0.49 -27.94 10.02
N PHE A 186 -0.22 -27.11 10.77
CA PHE A 186 -0.23 -25.66 10.58
C PHE A 186 1.17 -25.05 10.69
N CYS A 187 1.91 -25.35 11.76
CA CYS A 187 3.28 -24.85 11.93
C CYS A 187 4.20 -25.29 10.77
N LYS A 188 4.10 -26.56 10.31
CA LYS A 188 4.87 -27.04 9.17
C LYS A 188 4.55 -26.28 7.89
N SER A 189 3.27 -25.96 7.67
CA SER A 189 2.83 -25.23 6.48
C SER A 189 3.36 -23.82 6.45
N ILE A 190 3.26 -23.09 7.56
CA ILE A 190 3.80 -21.73 7.67
C ILE A 190 5.32 -21.75 7.39
N GLU A 191 6.06 -22.66 8.00
CA GLU A 191 7.51 -22.79 7.74
C GLU A 191 7.82 -23.18 6.29
N SER A 192 6.99 -24.03 5.66
CA SER A 192 7.17 -24.40 4.26
C SER A 192 6.95 -23.24 3.31
N ILE A 193 5.92 -22.40 3.55
CA ILE A 193 5.67 -21.18 2.77
C ILE A 193 6.87 -20.23 2.90
N LYS A 194 7.33 -20.02 4.12
CA LYS A 194 8.49 -19.15 4.39
C LYS A 194 9.77 -19.67 3.74
N ARG A 195 10.06 -20.97 3.84
CA ARG A 195 11.23 -21.58 3.21
C ARG A 195 11.20 -21.37 1.68
N LYS A 196 10.09 -21.67 1.04
CA LYS A 196 9.94 -21.46 -0.42
C LYS A 196 10.20 -20.01 -0.81
N GLN A 197 9.70 -19.08 -0.02
CA GLN A 197 9.93 -17.65 -0.25
C GLN A 197 11.42 -17.31 -0.19
N VAL A 198 12.11 -17.74 0.86
CA VAL A 198 13.55 -17.52 1.02
C VAL A 198 14.33 -18.14 -0.14
N GLU A 199 14.01 -19.36 -0.52
CA GLU A 199 14.63 -20.02 -1.68
C GLU A 199 14.43 -19.25 -2.96
N GLN A 200 13.24 -18.68 -3.21
CA GLN A 200 12.94 -17.85 -4.38
C GLN A 200 13.72 -16.52 -4.38
N GLU A 201 13.84 -15.88 -3.23
CA GLU A 201 14.61 -14.64 -3.09
C GLU A 201 16.10 -14.85 -3.42
N PHE A 202 16.68 -15.96 -2.96
CA PHE A 202 18.08 -16.27 -3.22
C PHE A 202 18.32 -16.80 -4.64
N SER A 203 17.46 -17.65 -5.15
CA SER A 203 17.56 -18.15 -6.54
C SER A 203 17.43 -17.02 -7.57
N GLY A 204 16.60 -16.02 -7.30
CA GLY A 204 16.47 -14.86 -8.17
C GLY A 204 17.67 -13.93 -8.19
N LYS A 205 18.51 -13.95 -7.15
CA LYS A 205 19.75 -13.13 -7.07
C LYS A 205 20.96 -13.83 -7.69
N GLY A 206 20.93 -15.15 -7.79
CA GLY A 206 22.04 -15.93 -8.38
C GLY A 206 22.01 -16.06 -9.92
N ALA A 207 20.89 -15.71 -10.55
CA ALA A 207 20.73 -15.81 -12.02
C ALA A 207 21.09 -14.51 -12.78
N GLY A 208 21.57 -13.47 -12.09
CA GLY A 208 21.89 -12.16 -12.64
C GLY A 208 23.38 -11.77 -12.54
N SER A 209 24.28 -12.74 -12.32
CA SER A 209 25.74 -12.53 -12.30
C SER A 209 26.40 -13.20 -13.48
#